data_79c72b4c1b136c0ae9dda81cd5e74169
#
_entry.id   79c72b4c1b136c0ae9dda81cd5e74169
#
_cell.length_a   1.000
_cell.length_b   1.000
_cell.length_c   1.000
_cell.angle_alpha   90.00
_cell.angle_beta   90.00
_cell.angle_gamma   90.00
#
_symmetry.space_group_name_H-M   'P 1'
#
loop_
_entity.id
_entity.type
_entity.pdbx_description
1 polymer ?
#
loop_
_entity_poly.entity_id
_entity_poly.type
_entity_poly.pdbx_seq_one_letter_code
_entity_poly.pdbx_strand_id
1 'polypeptide(L)'
;MQVETNLRTPDTPWDFAEQKQIGAYRIEYKDLREFSQGSPLIGFLYINNEQIGKDELFGAPFLLNEYDLYIPRYVRRFCKAGFVLCKIVIRTGSMDNIGEIRPLIYLHGLDDRKIVYYTDYDKSKEETCFF
;
A
#
# COMPACT_ATOMS: atom_id res chain seq x y z
N MET A 1 12.39 4.84 -17.34
CA MET A 1 11.49 4.09 -16.50
C MET A 1 11.73 2.60 -16.65
N GLN A 2 11.69 1.93 -15.56
CA GLN A 2 11.91 0.49 -15.54
C GLN A 2 10.65 -0.24 -16.01
N VAL A 3 10.80 -1.07 -17.03
CA VAL A 3 9.68 -1.89 -17.47
C VAL A 3 9.76 -3.22 -16.74
N GLU A 4 8.68 -3.58 -16.11
CA GLU A 4 8.60 -4.83 -15.40
C GLU A 4 8.43 -5.95 -16.41
N THR A 5 9.37 -6.87 -16.43
CA THR A 5 9.36 -7.93 -17.41
C THR A 5 8.95 -9.27 -16.83
N ASN A 6 8.65 -9.34 -15.57
CA ASN A 6 8.28 -10.60 -14.99
C ASN A 6 6.91 -11.05 -15.50
N LEU A 7 6.67 -12.34 -15.42
CA LEU A 7 5.44 -12.93 -15.91
C LEU A 7 4.39 -13.11 -14.82
N ARG A 8 4.65 -12.55 -13.67
CA ARG A 8 3.73 -12.59 -12.56
C ARG A 8 2.48 -11.76 -12.87
N THR A 9 1.33 -12.24 -12.43
CA THR A 9 0.11 -11.44 -12.55
C THR A 9 0.26 -10.16 -11.73
N PRO A 10 -0.45 -9.10 -12.10
CA PRO A 10 -0.37 -7.86 -11.33
C PRO A 10 -0.72 -8.08 -9.87
N ASP A 11 -0.12 -7.28 -9.00
CA ASP A 11 -0.38 -7.36 -7.58
C ASP A 11 -1.82 -6.96 -7.28
N THR A 12 -2.42 -7.68 -6.34
CA THR A 12 -3.74 -7.37 -5.81
C THR A 12 -3.62 -7.31 -4.29
N PRO A 13 -4.62 -6.75 -3.60
CA PRO A 13 -4.56 -6.73 -2.14
C PRO A 13 -4.46 -8.11 -1.50
N TRP A 14 -4.85 -9.16 -2.21
CA TRP A 14 -4.85 -10.53 -1.68
C TRP A 14 -3.64 -11.33 -2.12
N ASP A 15 -2.95 -10.92 -3.18
CA ASP A 15 -1.84 -11.69 -3.75
C ASP A 15 -0.85 -10.71 -4.37
N PHE A 16 0.28 -10.54 -3.71
CA PHE A 16 1.29 -9.59 -4.18
C PHE A 16 2.68 -10.10 -3.81
N ALA A 17 3.68 -9.52 -4.47
CA ALA A 17 5.06 -9.88 -4.20
C ALA A 17 5.46 -9.38 -2.82
N GLU A 18 6.08 -10.27 -2.03
CA GLU A 18 6.54 -9.91 -0.70
C GLU A 18 7.70 -8.95 -0.74
N GLN A 19 8.41 -8.88 -1.87
CA GLN A 19 9.60 -8.08 -2.00
C GLN A 19 9.69 -7.53 -3.41
N LYS A 20 10.01 -6.25 -3.52
CA LYS A 20 10.24 -5.60 -4.81
C LYS A 20 11.44 -4.70 -4.73
N GLN A 21 12.24 -4.72 -5.79
CA GLN A 21 13.35 -3.78 -5.95
C GLN A 21 12.94 -2.74 -6.97
N ILE A 22 12.89 -1.47 -6.56
CA ILE A 22 12.54 -0.38 -7.44
C ILE A 22 13.63 0.66 -7.31
N GLY A 23 14.50 0.75 -8.33
CA GLY A 23 15.64 1.63 -8.26
C GLY A 23 16.51 1.29 -7.07
N ALA A 24 16.76 2.28 -6.24
CA ALA A 24 17.60 2.11 -5.05
C ALA A 24 16.83 1.58 -3.85
N TYR A 25 15.53 1.35 -3.99
CA TYR A 25 14.70 0.97 -2.85
C TYR A 25 14.32 -0.50 -2.93
N ARG A 26 14.55 -1.22 -1.85
CA ARG A 26 14.08 -2.57 -1.68
C ARG A 26 12.91 -2.53 -0.71
N ILE A 27 11.73 -2.82 -1.20
CA ILE A 27 10.49 -2.72 -0.42
C ILE A 27 10.01 -4.12 -0.13
N GLU A 28 9.82 -4.41 1.14
CA GLU A 28 9.61 -5.78 1.60
C GLU A 28 8.53 -5.81 2.67
N TYR A 29 7.66 -6.82 2.58
CA TYR A 29 6.67 -7.10 3.63
C TYR A 29 7.15 -8.29 4.43
N LYS A 30 6.93 -8.27 5.74
CA LYS A 30 7.22 -9.41 6.61
C LYS A 30 5.99 -9.76 7.43
N ASP A 31 5.87 -11.04 7.73
CA ASP A 31 4.79 -11.57 8.56
C ASP A 31 3.41 -11.27 7.97
N LEU A 32 3.26 -11.53 6.69
CA LEU A 32 1.99 -11.34 6.00
C LEU A 32 0.92 -12.23 6.60
N ARG A 33 -0.27 -11.67 6.77
CA ARG A 33 -1.37 -12.38 7.40
C ARG A 33 -2.70 -11.77 6.97
N GLU A 34 -3.76 -12.57 7.13
CA GLU A 34 -5.11 -12.05 7.06
C GLU A 34 -5.49 -11.50 8.43
N PHE A 35 -6.27 -10.43 8.46
CA PHE A 35 -6.81 -9.93 9.73
C PHE A 35 -8.21 -10.47 9.98
N SER A 36 -8.82 -11.08 8.97
CA SER A 36 -10.05 -11.85 9.09
C SER A 36 -10.10 -12.78 7.90
N GLN A 37 -10.98 -13.75 7.95
CA GLN A 37 -11.04 -14.77 6.91
C GLN A 37 -11.36 -14.13 5.56
N GLY A 38 -10.50 -14.37 4.58
CA GLY A 38 -10.68 -13.84 3.23
C GLY A 38 -10.32 -12.38 3.05
N SER A 39 -9.77 -11.76 4.08
CA SER A 39 -9.38 -10.35 3.99
C SER A 39 -8.14 -10.18 3.13
N PRO A 40 -7.86 -8.94 2.69
CA PRO A 40 -6.54 -8.66 2.12
C PRO A 40 -5.43 -8.98 3.10
N LEU A 41 -4.24 -9.21 2.56
CA LEU A 41 -3.07 -9.48 3.40
C LEU A 41 -2.46 -8.17 3.90
N ILE A 42 -1.96 -8.22 5.12
CA ILE A 42 -1.26 -7.09 5.72
C ILE A 42 0.02 -7.60 6.35
N GLY A 43 1.02 -6.75 6.42
CA GLY A 43 2.30 -7.13 7.01
C GLY A 43 3.10 -5.91 7.42
N PHE A 44 4.22 -6.17 8.09
CA PHE A 44 5.15 -5.11 8.46
C PHE A 44 5.94 -4.72 7.22
N LEU A 45 6.21 -3.43 7.09
CA LEU A 45 6.87 -2.88 5.91
C LEU A 45 8.31 -2.54 6.24
N TYR A 46 9.21 -2.98 5.38
CA TYR A 46 10.64 -2.66 5.47
C TYR A 46 11.07 -2.03 4.17
N ILE A 47 11.83 -0.95 4.27
CA ILE A 47 12.45 -0.31 3.11
C ILE A 47 13.94 -0.29 3.37
N ASN A 48 14.70 -0.95 2.50
CA ASN A 48 16.15 -1.10 2.64
C ASN A 48 16.52 -1.64 4.02
N ASN A 49 15.76 -2.66 4.46
CA ASN A 49 15.97 -3.37 5.73
C ASN A 49 15.63 -2.56 6.98
N GLU A 50 15.01 -1.41 6.84
CA GLU A 50 14.56 -0.63 7.98
C GLU A 50 13.04 -0.70 8.07
N GLN A 51 12.53 -1.04 9.24
CA GLN A 51 11.10 -1.12 9.45
C GLN A 51 10.50 0.29 9.44
N ILE A 52 9.41 0.43 8.68
CA ILE A 52 8.70 1.69 8.58
C ILE A 52 7.54 1.64 9.55
N GLY A 53 7.58 2.54 10.53
CA GLY A 53 6.54 2.59 11.54
C GLY A 53 6.57 1.37 12.44
N LYS A 54 6.85 1.60 13.70
CA LYS A 54 6.88 0.48 14.64
C LYS A 54 5.47 -0.05 14.84
N ASP A 55 5.29 -1.35 14.65
CA ASP A 55 4.02 -2.03 14.86
C ASP A 55 2.91 -1.58 13.91
N GLU A 56 3.26 -0.93 12.82
CA GLU A 56 2.28 -0.56 11.80
C GLU A 56 2.16 -1.68 10.78
N LEU A 57 0.96 -1.84 10.24
CA LEU A 57 0.68 -2.89 9.26
C LEU A 57 0.20 -2.25 7.96
N PHE A 58 0.66 -2.80 6.87
CA PHE A 58 0.42 -2.22 5.55
C PHE A 58 -0.07 -3.30 4.58
N GLY A 59 -0.93 -2.86 3.67
CA GLY A 59 -1.40 -3.72 2.60
C GLY A 59 -0.71 -3.39 1.29
N ALA A 60 -1.35 -3.81 0.19
CA ALA A 60 -0.80 -3.64 -1.15
C ALA A 60 -1.95 -3.49 -2.13
N PRO A 61 -1.69 -3.11 -3.39
CA PRO A 61 -0.39 -2.69 -3.93
C PRO A 61 0.00 -1.30 -3.45
N PHE A 62 1.27 -0.96 -3.63
CA PHE A 62 1.75 0.38 -3.38
C PHE A 62 2.15 1.06 -4.68
N LEU A 63 2.28 2.39 -4.63
CA LEU A 63 2.78 3.18 -5.75
C LEU A 63 3.93 4.04 -5.25
N LEU A 64 5.00 4.06 -6.02
CA LEU A 64 6.17 4.85 -5.66
C LEU A 64 6.28 6.01 -6.67
N ASN A 65 6.33 7.23 -6.14
CA ASN A 65 6.52 8.43 -6.94
C ASN A 65 7.73 9.18 -6.40
N GLU A 66 8.87 8.99 -7.03
CA GLU A 66 10.15 9.54 -6.62
C GLU A 66 10.51 9.08 -5.20
N TYR A 67 10.32 9.91 -4.19
CA TYR A 67 10.69 9.58 -2.82
C TYR A 67 9.48 9.33 -1.93
N ASP A 68 8.29 9.33 -2.52
CA ASP A 68 7.05 9.19 -1.77
C ASP A 68 6.41 7.86 -2.11
N LEU A 69 6.14 7.08 -1.08
CA LEU A 69 5.48 5.79 -1.24
C LEU A 69 4.05 5.93 -0.78
N TYR A 70 3.10 5.57 -1.65
CA TYR A 70 1.69 5.58 -1.34
C TYR A 70 1.24 4.15 -1.16
N ILE A 71 0.68 3.85 -0.01
CA ILE A 71 0.44 2.46 0.38
C ILE A 71 -0.80 2.40 1.28
N PRO A 72 -1.61 1.33 1.18
CA PRO A 72 -2.71 1.16 2.13
C PRO A 72 -2.14 0.84 3.52
N ARG A 73 -2.61 1.56 4.52
CA ARG A 73 -2.22 1.32 5.90
C ARG A 73 -3.42 0.78 6.65
N TYR A 74 -3.24 -0.37 7.29
CA TYR A 74 -4.31 -0.97 8.07
C TYR A 74 -4.44 -0.25 9.40
N VAL A 75 -5.66 0.15 9.75
CA VAL A 75 -5.93 0.85 11.01
C VAL A 75 -7.11 0.20 11.68
N ARG A 76 -7.11 0.30 13.00
CA ARG A 76 -8.17 -0.28 13.81
C ARG A 76 -8.49 0.67 14.95
N ARG A 77 -9.75 1.11 15.01
CA ARG A 77 -10.20 2.06 16.03
C ARG A 77 -11.55 1.61 16.55
N PHE A 78 -11.62 1.39 17.88
CA PHE A 78 -12.85 0.92 18.50
C PHE A 78 -13.36 -0.31 17.76
N CYS A 79 -14.56 -0.21 17.20
CA CYS A 79 -15.17 -1.31 16.48
C CYS A 79 -15.04 -1.15 14.97
N LYS A 80 -14.19 -0.24 14.51
CA LYS A 80 -14.01 -0.01 13.08
C LYS A 80 -12.58 -0.37 12.67
N ALA A 81 -12.45 -1.19 11.66
CA ALA A 81 -11.16 -1.55 11.09
C ALA A 81 -11.22 -1.34 9.58
N GLY A 82 -10.09 -1.02 8.98
CA GLY A 82 -10.04 -0.83 7.56
C GLY A 82 -8.69 -0.27 7.14
N PHE A 83 -8.68 0.36 5.98
CA PHE A 83 -7.46 0.90 5.40
C PHE A 83 -7.58 2.40 5.22
N VAL A 84 -6.46 3.08 5.36
CA VAL A 84 -6.35 4.49 5.02
C VAL A 84 -5.16 4.61 4.07
N LEU A 85 -5.30 5.50 3.09
CA LEU A 85 -4.19 5.77 2.19
C LEU A 85 -3.10 6.49 2.98
N CYS A 86 -1.89 5.97 2.90
CA CYS A 86 -0.77 6.51 3.66
C CYS A 86 0.34 6.93 2.71
N LYS A 87 0.87 8.11 2.92
CA LYS A 87 2.02 8.61 2.19
C LYS A 87 3.23 8.51 3.10
N ILE A 88 4.23 7.78 2.65
CA ILE A 88 5.48 7.63 3.39
C ILE A 88 6.56 8.37 2.64
N VAL A 89 7.17 9.35 3.29
CA VAL A 89 8.33 10.04 2.71
C VAL A 89 9.55 9.20 3.05
N ILE A 90 10.09 8.50 2.06
CA ILE A 90 11.10 7.48 2.32
C ILE A 90 12.34 8.07 2.98
N ARG A 91 12.74 9.27 2.57
CA ARG A 91 13.97 9.86 3.08
C ARG A 91 13.92 10.18 4.56
N THR A 92 12.75 10.44 5.09
CA THR A 92 12.60 10.81 6.50
C THR A 92 11.89 9.76 7.32
N GLY A 93 11.16 8.85 6.65
CA GLY A 93 10.34 7.87 7.33
C GLY A 93 9.03 8.41 7.85
N SER A 94 8.71 9.68 7.54
CA SER A 94 7.46 10.26 8.04
C SER A 94 6.27 9.67 7.29
N MET A 95 5.14 9.57 7.98
CA MET A 95 3.92 8.99 7.44
C MET A 95 2.76 9.93 7.66
N ASP A 96 1.96 10.12 6.62
CA ASP A 96 0.75 10.93 6.69
C ASP A 96 -0.41 10.13 6.14
N ASN A 97 -1.49 10.07 6.89
CA ASN A 97 -2.72 9.46 6.41
C ASN A 97 -3.46 10.48 5.55
N ILE A 98 -4.01 9.99 4.45
CA ILE A 98 -4.75 10.82 3.50
C ILE A 98 -6.16 10.26 3.40
N GLY A 99 -7.14 11.11 3.70
CA GLY A 99 -8.53 10.72 3.58
C GLY A 99 -9.03 9.93 4.78
N GLU A 100 -10.04 9.14 4.56
CA GLU A 100 -10.74 8.43 5.63
C GLU A 100 -10.51 6.95 5.55
N ILE A 101 -10.91 6.24 6.60
CA ILE A 101 -10.82 4.79 6.64
C ILE A 101 -11.82 4.21 5.67
N ARG A 102 -11.35 3.28 4.83
CA ARG A 102 -12.17 2.59 3.85
C ARG A 102 -12.06 1.08 4.04
N PRO A 103 -13.06 0.31 3.63
CA PRO A 103 -12.96 -1.15 3.73
C PRO A 103 -11.80 -1.72 2.93
N LEU A 104 -11.42 -1.04 1.88
CA LEU A 104 -10.36 -1.48 0.98
C LEU A 104 -9.70 -0.25 0.36
N ILE A 105 -8.41 -0.32 0.13
CA ILE A 105 -7.72 0.63 -0.72
C ILE A 105 -6.89 -0.17 -1.70
N TYR A 106 -7.33 -0.18 -2.95
CA TYR A 106 -6.70 -0.94 -4.01
C TYR A 106 -6.15 0.07 -5.00
N LEU A 107 -4.90 0.44 -4.80
CA LEU A 107 -4.23 1.40 -5.67
C LEU A 107 -4.02 0.79 -7.03
N HIS A 108 -4.47 1.45 -8.08
CA HIS A 108 -4.35 0.88 -9.41
C HIS A 108 -3.83 1.84 -10.45
N GLY A 109 -3.65 3.11 -10.13
CA GLY A 109 -3.14 4.02 -11.13
C GLY A 109 -2.49 5.25 -10.54
N LEU A 110 -1.42 5.67 -11.21
CA LEU A 110 -0.76 6.94 -10.96
C LEU A 110 -0.84 7.69 -12.29
N ASP A 111 -1.56 8.79 -12.31
CA ASP A 111 -1.81 9.52 -13.53
C ASP A 111 -1.61 10.99 -13.26
N ASP A 112 -0.63 11.58 -13.94
CA ASP A 112 -0.31 13.00 -13.82
C ASP A 112 0.01 13.36 -12.38
N ARG A 113 -0.86 13.98 -11.68
CA ARG A 113 -0.60 14.35 -10.28
C ARG A 113 -1.69 13.78 -9.39
N LYS A 114 -2.17 12.62 -9.75
CA LYS A 114 -3.23 12.00 -8.97
C LYS A 114 -3.04 10.50 -8.87
N ILE A 115 -3.54 9.98 -7.77
CA ILE A 115 -3.54 8.55 -7.48
C ILE A 115 -4.99 8.10 -7.49
N VAL A 116 -5.24 7.01 -8.17
CA VAL A 116 -6.60 6.47 -8.33
C VAL A 116 -6.64 5.11 -7.67
N TYR A 117 -7.70 4.87 -6.89
CA TYR A 117 -7.82 3.60 -6.18
C TYR A 117 -9.28 3.22 -5.97
N TYR A 118 -9.50 1.92 -5.87
CA TYR A 118 -10.80 1.39 -5.52
C TYR A 118 -10.94 1.30 -4.00
N THR A 119 -12.16 1.49 -3.51
CA THR A 119 -12.42 1.48 -2.07
C THR A 119 -13.36 0.37 -1.65
N ASP A 120 -13.80 -0.46 -2.58
CA ASP A 120 -14.65 -1.60 -2.25
C ASP A 120 -14.21 -2.83 -3.03
N TYR A 121 -14.71 -3.97 -2.57
CA TYR A 121 -14.21 -5.27 -3.02
C TYR A 121 -14.61 -5.60 -4.46
N ASP A 122 -15.70 -5.05 -4.94
CA ASP A 122 -16.17 -5.33 -6.31
C ASP A 122 -15.73 -4.26 -7.31
N LYS A 123 -14.86 -3.32 -6.87
CA LYS A 123 -14.32 -2.27 -7.72
C LYS A 123 -15.38 -1.35 -8.29
N SER A 124 -16.48 -1.17 -7.56
CA SER A 124 -17.56 -0.30 -8.01
C SER A 124 -17.39 1.13 -7.57
N LYS A 125 -16.52 1.39 -6.60
CA LYS A 125 -16.29 2.73 -6.08
C LYS A 125 -14.82 3.07 -6.22
N GLU A 126 -14.57 4.27 -6.76
CA GLU A 126 -13.23 4.72 -7.03
C GLU A 126 -13.03 6.09 -6.40
N GLU A 127 -11.84 6.31 -5.83
CA GLU A 127 -11.48 7.60 -5.27
C GLU A 127 -10.18 8.07 -5.89
N THR A 128 -9.95 9.37 -5.80
CA THR A 128 -8.77 10.01 -6.35
C THR A 128 -8.12 10.88 -5.30
N CYS A 129 -6.80 10.81 -5.23
CA CYS A 129 -6.01 11.66 -4.37
C CYS A 129 -5.04 12.43 -5.23
N PHE A 130 -4.97 13.76 -5.03
CA PHE A 130 -4.04 14.62 -5.75
C PHE A 130 -2.80 14.87 -4.91
N PHE A 131 -1.66 15.02 -5.60
CA PHE A 131 -0.40 15.34 -4.92
C PHE A 131 0.42 16.40 -5.65
#